data_8eabe2ea77eb6f4c50a05f7053d04164
#
_entry.id   8eabe2ea77eb6f4c50a05f7053d04164
#
_cell.length_a   1.000
_cell.length_b   1.000
_cell.length_c   1.000
_cell.angle_alpha   90.00
_cell.angle_beta   90.00
_cell.angle_gamma   90.00
#
_symmetry.space_group_name_H-M   'P 1'
#
loop_
_entity.id
_entity.type
_entity.pdbx_description
1 polymer ?
#
loop_
_entity_poly.entity_id
_entity_poly.type
_entity_poly.pdbx_seq_one_letter_code
_entity_poly.pdbx_strand_id
1 'polypeptide(L)'
;MAEETFSDLGRVEAIAKLYEGTPYRPFESSWFETSGKAYVTQQSRTFIEGIDFDLIYFPLKHLGYKCVTAVTGELYAELSHPRTLDIRLGISSKLDFKHIKEVWEGIVTAAKEHGYSKVSLDLVPSPNGLAVSVAANGETSLLTAKRRPAAKSMDLICVSDNLGAAFMGFQVLEREKRAFEKSGD
;
A
#
# COMPACT_ATOMS: atom_id res chain seq x y z
N MET A 1 -9.90 18.26 31.02
CA MET A 1 -9.73 18.52 29.59
C MET A 1 -10.24 17.26 28.90
N ALA A 2 -11.11 17.38 27.90
CA ALA A 2 -11.49 16.19 27.12
C ALA A 2 -10.26 15.66 26.40
N GLU A 3 -10.05 14.32 26.42
CA GLU A 3 -8.99 13.69 25.64
C GLU A 3 -9.30 13.89 24.15
N GLU A 4 -8.32 14.38 23.40
CA GLU A 4 -8.42 14.50 21.94
C GLU A 4 -8.49 13.11 21.32
N THR A 5 -9.51 12.87 20.50
CA THR A 5 -9.61 11.59 19.78
C THR A 5 -8.76 11.62 18.51
N PHE A 6 -8.47 10.43 17.96
CA PHE A 6 -7.79 10.33 16.66
C PHE A 6 -8.57 11.02 15.53
N SER A 7 -9.89 10.99 15.60
CA SER A 7 -10.77 11.66 14.62
C SER A 7 -10.66 13.19 14.69
N ASP A 8 -10.41 13.75 15.86
CA ASP A 8 -10.26 15.21 16.05
C ASP A 8 -8.92 15.69 15.48
N LEU A 9 -7.86 14.93 15.68
CA LEU A 9 -6.53 15.26 15.20
C LEU A 9 -6.33 15.02 13.70
N GLY A 10 -6.90 13.94 13.19
CA GLY A 10 -6.56 13.45 11.88
C GLY A 10 -5.17 12.79 11.80
N ARG A 11 -4.91 12.08 10.69
CA ARG A 11 -3.74 11.23 10.54
C ARG A 11 -2.39 11.96 10.67
N VAL A 12 -2.25 13.11 10.01
CA VAL A 12 -0.96 13.82 9.93
C VAL A 12 -0.55 14.36 11.29
N GLU A 13 -1.46 15.02 11.98
CA GLU A 13 -1.20 15.59 13.29
C GLU A 13 -1.00 14.51 14.35
N ALA A 14 -1.80 13.44 14.33
CA ALA A 14 -1.60 12.31 15.23
C ALA A 14 -0.21 11.68 15.06
N ILE A 15 0.28 11.48 13.83
CA ILE A 15 1.63 10.99 13.59
C ILE A 15 2.67 11.97 14.14
N ALA A 16 2.53 13.27 13.88
CA ALA A 16 3.47 14.27 14.37
C ALA A 16 3.57 14.25 15.90
N LYS A 17 2.43 14.22 16.61
CA LYS A 17 2.37 14.12 18.08
C LYS A 17 3.02 12.84 18.63
N LEU A 18 2.85 11.70 17.95
CA LEU A 18 3.46 10.44 18.36
C LEU A 18 5.01 10.45 18.27
N TYR A 19 5.57 11.29 17.42
CA TYR A 19 7.01 11.44 17.30
C TYR A 19 7.61 12.42 18.32
N GLU A 20 6.80 13.26 18.98
CA GLU A 20 7.25 14.21 19.98
C GLU A 20 7.99 13.49 21.11
N GLY A 21 9.14 14.04 21.51
CA GLY A 21 10.00 13.45 22.55
C GLY A 21 10.79 12.20 22.12
N THR A 22 10.67 11.76 20.85
CA THR A 22 11.49 10.68 20.29
C THR A 22 12.68 11.23 19.49
N PRO A 23 13.75 10.45 19.25
CA PRO A 23 14.85 10.84 18.39
C PRO A 23 14.52 10.76 16.89
N TYR A 24 13.33 10.34 16.51
CA TYR A 24 12.89 10.10 15.13
C TYR A 24 12.09 11.29 14.61
N ARG A 25 11.97 11.40 13.28
CA ARG A 25 11.19 12.44 12.63
C ARG A 25 10.07 11.85 11.81
N PRO A 26 8.85 12.41 11.85
CA PRO A 26 7.77 11.97 11.00
C PRO A 26 8.02 12.38 9.54
N PHE A 27 7.52 11.59 8.61
CA PHE A 27 7.53 11.87 7.17
C PHE A 27 8.92 12.04 6.54
N GLU A 28 9.97 11.57 7.21
CA GLU A 28 11.29 11.47 6.59
C GLU A 28 11.29 10.40 5.49
N SER A 29 12.14 10.62 4.48
CA SER A 29 12.40 9.59 3.48
C SER A 29 12.92 8.31 4.13
N SER A 30 12.37 7.18 3.77
CA SER A 30 12.77 5.85 4.28
C SER A 30 14.10 5.33 3.69
N TRP A 31 14.98 6.23 3.31
CA TRP A 31 16.25 5.89 2.70
C TRP A 31 17.34 5.67 3.73
N PHE A 32 18.11 4.62 3.52
CA PHE A 32 19.37 4.46 4.22
C PHE A 32 20.47 3.97 3.28
N GLU A 33 21.70 4.43 3.52
CA GLU A 33 22.85 4.08 2.72
C GLU A 33 23.41 2.72 3.13
N THR A 34 23.65 1.83 2.15
CA THR A 34 24.29 0.55 2.40
C THR A 34 25.68 0.51 1.80
N SER A 35 26.71 0.31 2.63
CA SER A 35 28.09 0.03 2.19
C SER A 35 28.64 0.95 1.10
N GLY A 36 28.18 2.19 1.01
CA GLY A 36 28.69 3.21 0.09
C GLY A 36 28.39 3.02 -1.38
N LYS A 37 27.48 2.10 -1.76
CA LYS A 37 27.21 1.78 -3.18
C LYS A 37 25.77 1.96 -3.61
N ALA A 38 24.82 1.85 -2.72
CA ALA A 38 23.39 1.95 -3.01
C ALA A 38 22.62 2.55 -1.83
N TYR A 39 21.49 3.16 -2.14
CA TYR A 39 20.46 3.48 -1.16
C TYR A 39 19.40 2.42 -1.19
N VAL A 40 18.95 1.98 -0.03
CA VAL A 40 17.78 1.12 0.14
C VAL A 40 16.61 2.00 0.54
N THR A 41 15.47 1.79 -0.10
CA THR A 41 14.19 2.40 0.24
C THR A 41 13.26 1.34 0.78
N GLN A 42 12.40 1.73 1.71
CA GLN A 42 11.38 0.85 2.27
C GLN A 42 10.03 1.55 2.21
N GLN A 43 9.03 0.84 1.72
CA GLN A 43 7.64 1.28 1.71
C GLN A 43 6.75 0.21 2.32
N SER A 44 5.71 0.63 3.03
CA SER A 44 4.77 -0.32 3.62
C SER A 44 3.37 0.25 3.71
N ARG A 45 2.37 -0.62 3.50
CA ARG A 45 0.96 -0.27 3.62
C ARG A 45 0.14 -1.46 4.07
N THR A 46 -0.90 -1.18 4.84
CA THR A 46 -1.91 -2.16 5.22
C THR A 46 -3.23 -1.80 4.52
N PHE A 47 -3.87 -2.80 3.94
CA PHE A 47 -5.17 -2.72 3.30
C PHE A 47 -6.17 -3.50 4.16
N ILE A 48 -7.31 -2.90 4.47
CA ILE A 48 -8.29 -3.44 5.42
C ILE A 48 -9.64 -3.57 4.71
N GLU A 49 -10.27 -4.75 4.86
CA GLU A 49 -11.63 -5.01 4.39
C GLU A 49 -12.62 -4.00 4.99
N GLY A 50 -13.52 -3.48 4.16
CA GLY A 50 -14.48 -2.45 4.52
C GLY A 50 -13.93 -1.02 4.49
N ILE A 51 -12.61 -0.84 4.30
CA ILE A 51 -11.95 0.48 4.19
C ILE A 51 -11.31 0.64 2.81
N ASP A 52 -10.38 -0.25 2.44
CA ASP A 52 -9.62 -0.17 1.20
C ASP A 52 -10.21 -1.02 0.08
N PHE A 53 -11.02 -2.01 0.42
CA PHE A 53 -11.72 -2.94 -0.49
C PHE A 53 -12.91 -3.58 0.20
N ASP A 54 -13.80 -4.15 -0.61
CA ASP A 54 -14.95 -4.95 -0.14
C ASP A 54 -14.99 -6.26 -0.91
N LEU A 55 -15.03 -7.39 -0.20
CA LEU A 55 -15.02 -8.73 -0.79
C LEU A 55 -16.31 -9.07 -1.56
N ILE A 56 -17.39 -8.30 -1.40
CA ILE A 56 -18.64 -8.50 -2.15
C ILE A 56 -18.43 -8.31 -3.65
N TYR A 57 -17.58 -7.35 -4.04
CA TYR A 57 -17.37 -7.01 -5.45
C TYR A 57 -15.90 -6.99 -5.88
N PHE A 58 -14.95 -7.15 -4.96
CA PHE A 58 -13.52 -7.11 -5.31
C PHE A 58 -12.97 -8.53 -5.46
N PRO A 59 -12.62 -9.00 -6.67
CA PRO A 59 -12.05 -10.33 -6.86
C PRO A 59 -10.72 -10.49 -6.13
N LEU A 60 -10.58 -11.57 -5.37
CA LEU A 60 -9.45 -11.81 -4.47
C LEU A 60 -8.08 -11.78 -5.17
N LYS A 61 -8.01 -12.34 -6.37
CA LYS A 61 -6.78 -12.29 -7.17
C LYS A 61 -6.39 -10.86 -7.56
N HIS A 62 -7.37 -10.04 -7.96
CA HIS A 62 -7.13 -8.62 -8.25
C HIS A 62 -6.77 -7.83 -7.00
N LEU A 63 -7.32 -8.20 -5.84
CA LEU A 63 -6.95 -7.60 -4.56
C LEU A 63 -5.47 -7.81 -4.26
N GLY A 64 -4.99 -9.05 -4.33
CA GLY A 64 -3.58 -9.36 -4.11
C GLY A 64 -2.66 -8.58 -5.05
N TYR A 65 -3.00 -8.53 -6.33
CA TYR A 65 -2.27 -7.75 -7.34
C TYR A 65 -2.24 -6.25 -7.00
N LYS A 66 -3.40 -5.66 -6.69
CA LYS A 66 -3.54 -4.23 -6.32
C LYS A 66 -2.66 -3.87 -5.13
N CYS A 67 -2.65 -4.68 -4.07
CA CYS A 67 -1.90 -4.39 -2.86
C CYS A 67 -0.40 -4.29 -3.13
N VAL A 68 0.16 -5.21 -3.92
CA VAL A 68 1.57 -5.18 -4.32
C VAL A 68 1.88 -4.00 -5.22
N THR A 69 1.07 -3.77 -6.26
CA THR A 69 1.27 -2.68 -7.22
C THR A 69 1.23 -1.31 -6.54
N ALA A 70 0.34 -1.11 -5.57
CA ALA A 70 0.23 0.16 -4.85
C ALA A 70 1.53 0.48 -4.09
N VAL A 71 2.10 -0.48 -3.36
CA VAL A 71 3.36 -0.29 -2.61
C VAL A 71 4.57 -0.19 -3.56
N THR A 72 4.55 -0.94 -4.65
CA THR A 72 5.60 -0.87 -5.68
C THR A 72 5.63 0.50 -6.35
N GLY A 73 4.46 1.11 -6.59
CA GLY A 73 4.37 2.47 -7.13
C GLY A 73 5.08 3.51 -6.24
N GLU A 74 5.01 3.34 -4.92
CA GLU A 74 5.72 4.19 -3.97
C GLU A 74 7.25 4.02 -4.08
N LEU A 75 7.76 2.77 -4.30
CA LEU A 75 9.17 2.54 -4.59
C LEU A 75 9.63 3.20 -5.90
N TYR A 76 8.81 3.11 -6.95
CA TYR A 76 9.13 3.76 -8.23
C TYR A 76 9.14 5.29 -8.13
N ALA A 77 8.24 5.87 -7.32
CA ALA A 77 8.26 7.30 -7.03
C ALA A 77 9.56 7.73 -6.33
N GLU A 78 10.19 6.81 -5.58
CA GLU A 78 11.50 6.97 -4.97
C GLU A 78 12.67 6.63 -5.92
N LEU A 79 12.40 6.38 -7.20
CA LEU A 79 13.39 5.96 -8.22
C LEU A 79 14.11 4.65 -7.84
N SER A 80 13.46 3.79 -7.09
CA SER A 80 14.00 2.54 -6.59
C SER A 80 13.50 1.34 -7.38
N HIS A 81 14.38 0.38 -7.62
CA HIS A 81 14.03 -0.89 -8.21
C HIS A 81 13.62 -1.88 -7.11
N PRO A 82 12.46 -2.54 -7.21
CA PRO A 82 12.01 -3.55 -6.24
C PRO A 82 13.03 -4.67 -6.02
N ARG A 83 13.17 -5.13 -4.76
CA ARG A 83 14.08 -6.21 -4.37
C ARG A 83 13.37 -7.29 -3.57
N THR A 84 12.81 -6.93 -2.42
CA THR A 84 12.13 -7.88 -1.54
C THR A 84 10.74 -7.41 -1.19
N LEU A 85 9.85 -8.35 -1.00
CA LEU A 85 8.45 -8.15 -0.67
C LEU A 85 8.09 -9.00 0.55
N ASP A 86 7.57 -8.39 1.58
CA ASP A 86 7.11 -9.05 2.79
C ASP A 86 5.60 -8.87 2.93
N ILE A 87 4.89 -9.99 3.02
CA ILE A 87 3.43 -10.05 3.07
C ILE A 87 2.99 -10.62 4.40
N ARG A 88 2.01 -9.97 5.03
CA ARG A 88 1.25 -10.54 6.15
C ARG A 88 -0.23 -10.49 5.84
N LEU A 89 -0.90 -11.62 5.98
CA LEU A 89 -2.35 -11.73 5.79
C LEU A 89 -3.00 -11.99 7.13
N GLY A 90 -3.86 -11.06 7.55
CA GLY A 90 -4.80 -11.25 8.65
C GLY A 90 -6.06 -11.93 8.12
N ILE A 91 -6.31 -13.17 8.51
CA ILE A 91 -7.32 -14.04 7.91
C ILE A 91 -8.49 -14.20 8.85
N SER A 92 -9.67 -13.79 8.40
CA SER A 92 -10.93 -14.02 9.09
C SER A 92 -11.36 -15.49 8.97
N SER A 93 -12.02 -16.00 10.00
CA SER A 93 -12.63 -17.34 10.00
C SER A 93 -13.71 -17.55 8.92
N LYS A 94 -14.15 -16.49 8.26
CA LYS A 94 -15.08 -16.54 7.11
C LYS A 94 -14.42 -16.95 5.79
N LEU A 95 -13.09 -16.91 5.74
CA LEU A 95 -12.32 -17.23 4.55
C LEU A 95 -11.71 -18.62 4.66
N ASP A 96 -11.93 -19.45 3.66
CA ASP A 96 -11.27 -20.73 3.52
C ASP A 96 -9.93 -20.62 2.78
N PHE A 97 -9.19 -21.69 2.73
CA PHE A 97 -7.87 -21.75 2.09
C PHE A 97 -7.90 -21.39 0.62
N LYS A 98 -9.00 -21.68 -0.09
CA LYS A 98 -9.16 -21.33 -1.52
C LYS A 98 -9.12 -19.82 -1.71
N HIS A 99 -9.82 -19.07 -0.88
CA HIS A 99 -9.84 -17.60 -0.94
C HIS A 99 -8.43 -17.03 -0.69
N ILE A 100 -7.72 -17.55 0.31
CA ILE A 100 -6.35 -17.12 0.62
C ILE A 100 -5.41 -17.41 -0.56
N LYS A 101 -5.57 -18.56 -1.20
CA LYS A 101 -4.80 -18.95 -2.39
C LYS A 101 -5.04 -17.99 -3.56
N GLU A 102 -6.26 -17.55 -3.79
CA GLU A 102 -6.57 -16.57 -4.83
C GLU A 102 -5.88 -15.22 -4.59
N VAL A 103 -5.90 -14.71 -3.35
CA VAL A 103 -5.15 -13.50 -2.97
C VAL A 103 -3.66 -13.70 -3.23
N TRP A 104 -3.11 -14.83 -2.79
CA TRP A 104 -1.70 -15.16 -2.98
C TRP A 104 -1.29 -15.25 -4.45
N GLU A 105 -2.11 -15.84 -5.31
CA GLU A 105 -1.86 -15.88 -6.75
C GLU A 105 -1.77 -14.48 -7.37
N GLY A 106 -2.61 -13.54 -6.93
CA GLY A 106 -2.52 -12.14 -7.33
C GLY A 106 -1.22 -11.48 -6.88
N ILE A 107 -0.84 -11.68 -5.62
CA ILE A 107 0.41 -11.19 -5.04
C ILE A 107 1.61 -11.70 -5.85
N VAL A 108 1.68 -13.01 -6.09
CA VAL A 108 2.77 -13.65 -6.85
C VAL A 108 2.84 -13.13 -8.29
N THR A 109 1.68 -12.91 -8.92
CA THR A 109 1.62 -12.37 -10.29
C THR A 109 2.26 -10.98 -10.33
N ALA A 110 1.83 -10.07 -9.47
CA ALA A 110 2.41 -8.72 -9.40
C ALA A 110 3.89 -8.74 -8.99
N ALA A 111 4.27 -9.59 -8.02
CA ALA A 111 5.65 -9.69 -7.58
C ALA A 111 6.60 -10.12 -8.73
N LYS A 112 6.16 -11.07 -9.57
CA LYS A 112 6.92 -11.49 -10.76
C LYS A 112 7.02 -10.38 -11.80
N GLU A 113 5.91 -9.70 -12.07
CA GLU A 113 5.85 -8.62 -13.06
C GLU A 113 6.77 -7.45 -12.68
N HIS A 114 6.80 -7.10 -11.40
CA HIS A 114 7.65 -6.03 -10.88
C HIS A 114 9.09 -6.47 -10.54
N GLY A 115 9.44 -7.74 -10.76
CA GLY A 115 10.81 -8.25 -10.64
C GLY A 115 11.31 -8.40 -9.19
N TYR A 116 10.42 -8.64 -8.23
CA TYR A 116 10.84 -8.97 -6.87
C TYR A 116 11.62 -10.29 -6.84
N SER A 117 12.81 -10.25 -6.27
CA SER A 117 13.70 -11.44 -6.17
C SER A 117 13.34 -12.34 -4.98
N LYS A 118 12.67 -11.81 -3.98
CA LYS A 118 12.28 -12.55 -2.78
C LYS A 118 10.92 -12.08 -2.28
N VAL A 119 10.06 -13.04 -1.94
CA VAL A 119 8.76 -12.78 -1.32
C VAL A 119 8.65 -13.64 -0.06
N SER A 120 8.32 -13.03 1.07
CA SER A 120 7.98 -13.72 2.31
C SER A 120 6.49 -13.64 2.58
N LEU A 121 5.95 -14.61 3.32
CA LEU A 121 4.54 -14.66 3.69
C LEU A 121 4.41 -15.07 5.15
N ASP A 122 3.59 -14.34 5.88
CA ASP A 122 3.14 -14.69 7.23
C ASP A 122 1.60 -14.63 7.29
N LEU A 123 1.00 -15.56 8.03
CA LEU A 123 -0.44 -15.69 8.19
C LEU A 123 -0.82 -15.55 9.65
N VAL A 124 -1.73 -14.63 9.94
CA VAL A 124 -2.22 -14.39 11.31
C VAL A 124 -3.75 -14.38 11.34
N PRO A 125 -4.39 -14.83 12.42
CA PRO A 125 -5.84 -14.72 12.54
C PRO A 125 -6.28 -13.26 12.65
N SER A 126 -7.43 -12.93 12.05
CA SER A 126 -8.08 -11.62 12.15
C SER A 126 -9.55 -11.78 12.57
N PRO A 127 -10.00 -11.10 13.62
CA PRO A 127 -11.41 -11.15 14.02
C PRO A 127 -12.33 -10.33 13.10
N ASN A 128 -11.79 -9.33 12.38
CA ASN A 128 -12.56 -8.28 11.72
C ASN A 128 -12.45 -8.29 10.17
N GLY A 129 -12.28 -9.46 9.56
CA GLY A 129 -12.17 -9.54 8.10
C GLY A 129 -10.75 -9.77 7.60
N LEU A 130 -10.55 -9.60 6.30
CA LEU A 130 -9.25 -9.74 5.65
C LEU A 130 -8.43 -8.45 5.80
N ALA A 131 -7.20 -8.61 6.25
CA ALA A 131 -6.19 -7.54 6.22
C ALA A 131 -4.98 -8.00 5.42
N VAL A 132 -4.47 -7.14 4.54
CA VAL A 132 -3.29 -7.41 3.70
C VAL A 132 -2.24 -6.35 4.01
N SER A 133 -1.19 -6.72 4.74
CA SER A 133 -0.04 -5.85 4.98
C SER A 133 1.07 -6.20 4.00
N VAL A 134 1.58 -5.19 3.34
CA VAL A 134 2.64 -5.29 2.34
C VAL A 134 3.77 -4.37 2.76
N ALA A 135 4.98 -4.92 2.90
CA ALA A 135 6.20 -4.13 3.02
C ALA A 135 7.14 -4.49 1.88
N ALA A 136 7.75 -3.51 1.26
CA ALA A 136 8.61 -3.69 0.11
C ALA A 136 9.90 -2.91 0.29
N ASN A 137 11.02 -3.53 -0.07
CA ASN A 137 12.30 -2.86 -0.15
C ASN A 137 12.75 -2.75 -1.60
N GLY A 138 13.33 -1.62 -1.93
CA GLY A 138 13.91 -1.33 -3.23
C GLY A 138 15.32 -0.75 -3.10
N GLU A 139 16.04 -0.74 -4.19
CA GLU A 139 17.39 -0.16 -4.26
C GLU A 139 17.47 0.89 -5.36
N THR A 140 18.17 1.97 -5.09
CA THR A 140 18.57 2.96 -6.09
C THR A 140 20.08 3.22 -6.03
N SER A 141 20.67 3.57 -7.18
CA SER A 141 22.08 3.91 -7.22
C SER A 141 22.35 5.25 -6.52
N LEU A 142 23.55 5.40 -5.95
CA LEU A 142 24.00 6.68 -5.38
C LEU A 142 23.92 7.84 -6.40
N LEU A 143 24.21 7.54 -7.68
CA LEU A 143 24.15 8.53 -8.73
C LEU A 143 22.72 9.01 -8.98
N THR A 144 21.77 8.09 -9.04
CA THR A 144 20.33 8.37 -9.21
C THR A 144 19.80 9.16 -8.03
N ALA A 145 20.09 8.73 -6.80
CA ALA A 145 19.69 9.42 -5.59
C ALA A 145 20.19 10.86 -5.51
N LYS A 146 21.47 11.11 -5.86
CA LYS A 146 22.08 12.44 -5.87
C LYS A 146 21.54 13.34 -6.98
N ARG A 147 21.02 12.77 -8.07
CA ARG A 147 20.44 13.52 -9.20
C ARG A 147 18.97 13.88 -9.00
N ARG A 148 18.35 13.45 -7.93
CA ARG A 148 16.95 13.74 -7.64
C ARG A 148 16.80 15.23 -7.31
N PRO A 149 16.32 16.08 -8.22
CA PRO A 149 16.15 17.49 -7.94
C PRO A 149 14.93 17.70 -7.05
N ALA A 150 15.01 18.66 -6.15
CA ALA A 150 13.80 19.22 -5.53
C ALA A 150 13.01 20.02 -6.57
N ALA A 151 11.68 19.93 -6.52
CA ALA A 151 10.81 20.75 -7.34
C ALA A 151 11.04 22.25 -7.06
N LYS A 152 11.02 23.06 -8.10
CA LYS A 152 11.24 24.50 -8.04
C LYS A 152 9.97 25.24 -8.47
N SER A 153 9.89 26.52 -8.11
CA SER A 153 8.87 27.40 -8.67
C SER A 153 9.00 27.43 -10.20
N MET A 154 7.88 27.39 -10.89
CA MET A 154 7.76 27.32 -12.35
C MET A 154 8.08 25.96 -13.01
N ASP A 155 8.35 24.92 -12.25
CA ASP A 155 8.40 23.57 -12.80
C ASP A 155 7.01 23.12 -13.29
N LEU A 156 6.99 22.43 -14.43
CA LEU A 156 5.75 21.89 -14.99
C LEU A 156 5.36 20.59 -14.26
N ILE A 157 4.11 20.51 -13.81
CA ILE A 157 3.53 19.28 -13.29
C ILE A 157 2.95 18.51 -14.47
N CYS A 158 3.58 17.38 -14.81
CA CYS A 158 3.11 16.49 -15.86
C CYS A 158 2.32 15.33 -15.25
N VAL A 159 1.19 15.02 -15.88
CA VAL A 159 0.35 13.87 -15.50
C VAL A 159 0.32 12.92 -16.70
N SER A 160 0.62 11.65 -16.44
CA SER A 160 0.44 10.56 -17.38
C SER A 160 -0.84 9.82 -17.07
N ASP A 161 -1.57 9.41 -18.12
CA ASP A 161 -2.78 8.62 -18.01
C ASP A 161 -3.97 9.34 -17.30
N ASN A 162 -5.01 8.61 -16.98
CA ASN A 162 -6.27 9.13 -16.44
C ASN A 162 -6.35 8.94 -14.92
N LEU A 163 -6.08 10.00 -14.16
CA LEU A 163 -6.10 9.96 -12.69
C LEU A 163 -7.48 9.68 -12.07
N GLY A 164 -8.57 9.87 -12.80
CA GLY A 164 -9.92 9.69 -12.27
C GLY A 164 -10.51 8.29 -12.49
N ALA A 165 -9.96 7.48 -13.41
CA ALA A 165 -10.58 6.25 -13.89
C ALA A 165 -10.81 5.22 -12.78
N ALA A 166 -9.83 4.97 -11.91
CA ALA A 166 -9.95 4.02 -10.80
C ALA A 166 -11.02 4.45 -9.79
N PHE A 167 -11.09 5.73 -9.45
CA PHE A 167 -12.12 6.28 -8.56
C PHE A 167 -13.52 6.17 -9.16
N MET A 168 -13.67 6.49 -10.44
CA MET A 168 -14.95 6.36 -11.14
C MET A 168 -15.40 4.90 -11.24
N GLY A 169 -14.50 3.98 -11.51
CA GLY A 169 -14.78 2.54 -11.48
C GLY A 169 -15.27 2.09 -10.10
N PHE A 170 -14.64 2.54 -9.04
CA PHE A 170 -15.06 2.28 -7.67
C PHE A 170 -16.48 2.82 -7.38
N GLN A 171 -16.79 4.04 -7.80
CA GLN A 171 -18.12 4.65 -7.62
C GLN A 171 -19.22 3.85 -8.36
N VAL A 172 -18.91 3.29 -9.53
CA VAL A 172 -19.84 2.42 -10.25
C VAL A 172 -20.11 1.14 -9.45
N LEU A 173 -19.07 0.48 -8.94
CA LEU A 173 -19.22 -0.74 -8.13
C LEU A 173 -20.03 -0.48 -6.85
N GLU A 174 -19.78 0.62 -6.16
CA GLU A 174 -20.55 1.03 -4.98
C GLU A 174 -22.03 1.28 -5.29
N ARG A 175 -22.31 1.90 -6.41
CA ARG A 175 -23.68 2.12 -6.86
C ARG A 175 -24.40 0.81 -7.17
N GLU A 176 -23.75 -0.10 -7.88
CA GLU A 176 -24.30 -1.42 -8.20
C GLU A 176 -24.56 -2.25 -6.94
N LYS A 177 -23.65 -2.23 -5.96
CA LYS A 177 -23.84 -2.86 -4.65
C LYS A 177 -25.11 -2.33 -3.97
N ARG A 178 -25.26 -1.01 -3.85
CA ARG A 178 -26.46 -0.40 -3.23
C ARG A 178 -27.75 -0.71 -3.98
N ALA A 179 -27.70 -0.83 -5.30
CA ALA A 179 -28.87 -1.22 -6.10
C ALA A 179 -29.24 -2.68 -5.81
N PHE A 180 -28.24 -3.57 -5.71
CA PHE A 180 -28.45 -4.98 -5.40
C PHE A 180 -29.04 -5.18 -4.00
N GLU A 181 -28.52 -4.49 -3.00
CA GLU A 181 -29.00 -4.53 -1.61
C GLU A 181 -30.47 -4.07 -1.51
N LYS A 182 -30.90 -3.07 -2.32
CA LYS A 182 -32.27 -2.58 -2.35
C LYS A 182 -33.24 -3.47 -3.12
N SER A 183 -32.75 -4.30 -4.05
CA SER A 183 -33.58 -5.20 -4.86
C SER A 183 -33.75 -6.59 -4.23
N GLY A 184 -33.11 -6.87 -3.13
CA GLY A 184 -33.16 -8.13 -2.39
C GLY A 184 -34.16 -8.16 -1.23
N ASP A 185 -35.04 -7.15 -1.10
CA ASP A 185 -36.20 -7.12 -0.17
C ASP A 185 -37.49 -7.57 -0.86
#